data_0cd9508c918ac3ae026d140d9069b7c0
#
_entry.id   0cd9508c918ac3ae026d140d9069b7c0
#
_cell.length_a   1.000
_cell.length_b   1.000
_cell.length_c   1.000
_cell.angle_alpha   90.00
_cell.angle_beta   90.00
_cell.angle_gamma   90.00
#
_symmetry.space_group_name_H-M   'P 1'
#
loop_
_entity.id
_entity.type
_entity.pdbx_description
1 polymer ?
#
loop_
_entity_poly.entity_id
_entity_poly.type
_entity_poly.pdbx_seq_one_letter_code
_entity_poly.pdbx_strand_id
1 'polypeptide(L)'
;ELLTSSKLFCSCSTKFGASPNSQICPICAGLPGILPVINQKAVELGLKTAIALNFKISPCSRFSRKHYFYPDLPKNYQISQHREPLATEGAIWVDNRNIRINSIHLEEDVGKLIHSEGMGKICLNSSRIQRN
;
A
#
# COMPACT_ATOMS: atom_id res chain seq x y z
N GLU A 1 -6.23 5.86 0.58
CA GLU A 1 -6.11 4.68 1.46
C GLU A 1 -7.32 3.76 1.33
N LEU A 2 -7.11 2.43 1.29
CA LEU A 2 -8.21 1.47 1.19
C LEU A 2 -8.71 1.09 2.60
N LEU A 3 -10.01 1.16 2.81
CA LEU A 3 -10.65 0.82 4.09
C LEU A 3 -10.78 -0.70 4.25
N THR A 4 -9.73 -1.34 4.74
CA THR A 4 -9.69 -2.77 5.04
C THR A 4 -9.42 -3.00 6.53
N SER A 5 -9.86 -4.13 7.06
CA SER A 5 -9.61 -4.52 8.46
C SER A 5 -8.22 -5.09 8.69
N SER A 6 -7.55 -5.51 7.63
CA SER A 6 -6.17 -6.01 7.65
C SER A 6 -5.32 -5.37 6.56
N LYS A 7 -4.00 -5.41 6.73
CA LYS A 7 -3.02 -4.87 5.78
C LYS A 7 -3.11 -5.55 4.42
N LEU A 8 -2.47 -4.95 3.40
CA LEU A 8 -2.54 -5.43 2.01
C LEU A 8 -1.94 -6.82 1.82
N PHE A 9 -0.87 -7.17 2.55
CA PHE A 9 -0.13 -8.41 2.34
C PHE A 9 0.01 -9.30 3.58
N CYS A 10 -0.73 -9.00 4.66
CA CYS A 10 -0.76 -9.85 5.86
C CYS A 10 -2.05 -9.63 6.65
N SER A 11 -2.28 -10.43 7.67
CA SER A 11 -3.48 -10.37 8.53
C SER A 11 -3.40 -9.34 9.66
N CYS A 12 -2.30 -8.58 9.78
CA CYS A 12 -2.21 -7.56 10.82
C CYS A 12 -3.31 -6.52 10.70
N SER A 13 -3.88 -6.13 11.84
CA SER A 13 -4.94 -5.14 11.92
C SER A 13 -4.50 -3.78 11.35
N THR A 14 -5.45 -3.08 10.76
CA THR A 14 -5.31 -1.72 10.27
C THR A 14 -5.93 -0.69 11.21
N LYS A 15 -6.27 -1.09 12.46
CA LYS A 15 -6.89 -0.20 13.44
C LYS A 15 -6.02 1.01 13.74
N PHE A 16 -6.60 2.20 13.57
CA PHE A 16 -5.92 3.46 13.86
C PHE A 16 -5.68 3.63 15.38
N GLY A 17 -4.58 4.32 15.73
CA GLY A 17 -4.26 4.64 17.13
C GLY A 17 -3.63 3.51 17.95
N ALA A 18 -3.24 2.40 17.30
CA ALA A 18 -2.48 1.36 17.97
C ALA A 18 -1.08 1.86 18.39
N SER A 19 -0.55 1.31 19.47
CA SER A 19 0.80 1.61 19.92
C SER A 19 1.84 1.28 18.83
N PRO A 20 2.96 2.00 18.75
CA PRO A 20 4.01 1.72 17.80
C PRO A 20 4.43 0.23 17.83
N ASN A 21 4.54 -0.38 16.65
CA ASN A 21 4.96 -1.76 16.44
C ASN A 21 4.11 -2.85 17.16
N SER A 22 2.88 -2.52 17.58
CA SER A 22 1.96 -3.50 18.19
C SER A 22 1.19 -4.34 17.15
N GLN A 23 1.12 -3.87 15.90
CA GLN A 23 0.41 -4.53 14.79
C GLN A 23 1.39 -4.95 13.70
N ILE A 24 2.37 -5.77 14.06
CA ILE A 24 3.37 -6.32 13.16
C ILE A 24 3.42 -7.85 13.25
N CYS A 25 3.78 -8.48 12.16
CA CYS A 25 4.01 -9.92 12.07
C CYS A 25 5.29 -10.20 11.26
N PRO A 26 5.76 -11.46 11.21
CA PRO A 26 6.93 -11.80 10.40
C PRO A 26 6.86 -11.34 8.95
N ILE A 27 5.66 -11.31 8.33
CA ILE A 27 5.49 -10.86 6.94
C ILE A 27 5.81 -9.37 6.80
N CYS A 28 5.17 -8.49 7.56
CA CYS A 28 5.44 -7.05 7.46
C CYS A 28 6.80 -6.65 8.06
N ALA A 29 7.38 -7.47 8.93
CA ALA A 29 8.76 -7.31 9.39
C ALA A 29 9.80 -7.81 8.36
N GLY A 30 9.37 -8.53 7.33
CA GLY A 30 10.26 -8.99 6.26
C GLY A 30 11.22 -10.08 6.68
N LEU A 31 10.82 -10.98 7.59
CA LEU A 31 11.69 -12.08 8.02
C LEU A 31 11.99 -13.06 6.88
N PRO A 32 13.17 -13.69 6.86
CA PRO A 32 13.53 -14.68 5.85
C PRO A 32 12.53 -15.83 5.77
N GLY A 33 12.22 -16.29 4.56
CA GLY A 33 11.33 -17.44 4.31
C GLY A 33 9.84 -17.13 4.39
N ILE A 34 9.44 -15.90 4.69
CA ILE A 34 8.04 -15.50 4.76
C ILE A 34 7.57 -14.94 3.42
N LEU A 35 6.38 -15.38 2.98
CA LEU A 35 5.75 -14.89 1.76
C LEU A 35 4.52 -14.02 2.09
N PRO A 36 4.34 -12.89 1.37
CA PRO A 36 3.16 -12.06 1.51
C PRO A 36 1.92 -12.77 0.94
N VAL A 37 0.75 -12.50 1.55
CA VAL A 37 -0.55 -12.99 1.08
C VAL A 37 -1.46 -11.80 0.85
N ILE A 38 -1.96 -11.66 -0.38
CA ILE A 38 -2.79 -10.53 -0.77
C ILE A 38 -4.13 -10.49 -0.05
N ASN A 39 -4.55 -9.31 0.35
CA ASN A 39 -5.87 -9.06 0.91
C ASN A 39 -6.90 -8.92 -0.21
N GLN A 40 -7.80 -9.91 -0.33
CA GLN A 40 -8.85 -9.92 -1.34
C GLN A 40 -9.71 -8.63 -1.29
N LYS A 41 -10.05 -8.16 -0.08
CA LYS A 41 -10.87 -6.95 0.07
C LYS A 41 -10.20 -5.70 -0.51
N ALA A 42 -8.88 -5.59 -0.40
CA ALA A 42 -8.14 -4.49 -1.01
C ALA A 42 -8.22 -4.54 -2.53
N VAL A 43 -8.11 -5.73 -3.13
CA VAL A 43 -8.28 -5.92 -4.58
C VAL A 43 -9.69 -5.53 -5.02
N GLU A 44 -10.72 -6.00 -4.31
CA GLU A 44 -12.12 -5.63 -4.59
C GLU A 44 -12.35 -4.12 -4.56
N LEU A 45 -11.81 -3.42 -3.55
CA LEU A 45 -11.92 -1.98 -3.42
C LEU A 45 -11.17 -1.26 -4.54
N GLY A 46 -9.97 -1.74 -4.89
CA GLY A 46 -9.20 -1.24 -6.02
C GLY A 46 -9.96 -1.37 -7.36
N LEU A 47 -10.57 -2.54 -7.61
CA LEU A 47 -11.39 -2.79 -8.80
C LEU A 47 -12.64 -1.89 -8.83
N LYS A 48 -13.33 -1.71 -7.70
CA LYS A 48 -14.48 -0.79 -7.59
C LYS A 48 -14.07 0.64 -7.93
N THR A 49 -12.93 1.10 -7.43
CA THR A 49 -12.39 2.41 -7.74
C THR A 49 -12.05 2.54 -9.22
N ALA A 50 -11.44 1.52 -9.81
CA ALA A 50 -11.12 1.49 -11.22
C ALA A 50 -12.40 1.59 -12.10
N ILE A 51 -13.42 0.83 -11.77
CA ILE A 51 -14.72 0.88 -12.49
C ILE A 51 -15.37 2.26 -12.35
N ALA A 52 -15.41 2.82 -11.13
CA ALA A 52 -16.00 4.14 -10.89
C ALA A 52 -15.30 5.28 -11.64
N LEU A 53 -14.01 5.13 -11.94
CA LEU A 53 -13.21 6.09 -12.71
C LEU A 53 -13.05 5.69 -14.19
N ASN A 54 -13.92 4.82 -14.69
CA ASN A 54 -13.96 4.37 -16.09
C ASN A 54 -12.63 3.79 -16.61
N PHE A 55 -11.87 3.11 -15.74
CA PHE A 55 -10.65 2.42 -16.15
C PHE A 55 -10.96 1.13 -16.92
N LYS A 56 -10.07 0.79 -17.84
CA LYS A 56 -9.98 -0.51 -18.45
C LYS A 56 -9.26 -1.47 -17.51
N ILE A 57 -9.98 -2.45 -16.98
CA ILE A 57 -9.41 -3.45 -16.07
C ILE A 57 -8.41 -4.32 -16.82
N SER A 58 -7.23 -4.50 -16.24
CA SER A 58 -6.20 -5.37 -16.80
C SER A 58 -6.60 -6.84 -16.66
N PRO A 59 -6.52 -7.66 -17.73
CA PRO A 59 -6.84 -9.07 -17.65
C PRO A 59 -5.84 -9.86 -16.81
N CYS A 60 -4.64 -9.34 -16.67
CA CYS A 60 -3.58 -9.87 -15.82
C CYS A 60 -2.91 -8.69 -15.10
N SER A 61 -2.71 -8.84 -13.81
CA SER A 61 -2.05 -7.83 -12.97
C SER A 61 -1.02 -8.51 -12.09
N ARG A 62 0.18 -7.93 -11.99
CA ARG A 62 1.29 -8.50 -11.21
C ARG A 62 1.91 -7.48 -10.31
N PHE A 63 2.35 -7.97 -9.14
CA PHE A 63 3.15 -7.18 -8.22
C PHE A 63 4.64 -7.31 -8.54
N SER A 64 5.34 -6.22 -8.34
CA SER A 64 6.79 -6.10 -8.45
C SER A 64 7.38 -5.67 -7.12
N ARG A 65 8.67 -5.90 -6.93
CA ARG A 65 9.41 -5.40 -5.78
C ARG A 65 10.17 -4.14 -6.18
N LYS A 66 9.85 -3.04 -5.52
CA LYS A 66 10.58 -1.77 -5.62
C LYS A 66 11.65 -1.77 -4.54
N HIS A 67 12.87 -2.13 -4.90
CA HIS A 67 13.99 -2.24 -3.97
C HIS A 67 14.55 -0.86 -3.61
N TYR A 68 14.60 -0.58 -2.32
CA TYR A 68 15.32 0.55 -1.76
C TYR A 68 15.62 0.30 -0.27
N PHE A 69 16.70 0.93 0.22
CA PHE A 69 17.17 0.77 1.59
C PHE A 69 16.83 2.04 2.36
N TYR A 70 15.80 1.97 3.17
CA TYR A 70 15.40 3.08 4.01
C TYR A 70 14.86 2.56 5.36
N PRO A 71 15.04 3.31 6.47
CA PRO A 71 14.65 2.83 7.80
C PRO A 71 13.18 2.48 7.96
N ASP A 72 12.27 3.09 7.18
CA ASP A 72 10.82 2.82 7.22
C ASP A 72 10.42 1.50 6.55
N LEU A 73 11.38 0.78 5.94
CA LEU A 73 11.13 -0.42 5.16
C LEU A 73 12.08 -1.57 5.58
N PRO A 74 11.74 -2.33 6.64
CA PRO A 74 12.64 -3.36 7.20
C PRO A 74 13.07 -4.43 6.20
N LYS A 75 12.20 -4.78 5.24
CA LYS A 75 12.48 -5.81 4.23
C LYS A 75 13.26 -5.30 3.00
N ASN A 76 13.62 -4.00 2.97
CA ASN A 76 14.38 -3.36 1.89
C ASN A 76 13.72 -3.41 0.50
N TYR A 77 12.44 -3.67 0.42
CA TYR A 77 11.62 -3.53 -0.78
C TYR A 77 10.17 -3.22 -0.41
N GLN A 78 9.51 -2.47 -1.27
CA GLN A 78 8.08 -2.22 -1.24
C GLN A 78 7.41 -3.05 -2.32
N ILE A 79 6.30 -3.70 -2.00
CA ILE A 79 5.50 -4.40 -3.00
C ILE A 79 4.61 -3.38 -3.68
N SER A 80 4.71 -3.28 -4.99
CA SER A 80 4.00 -2.32 -5.82
C SER A 80 3.63 -2.97 -7.16
N GLN A 81 2.94 -2.24 -8.02
CA GLN A 81 2.68 -2.62 -9.40
C GLN A 81 3.39 -1.63 -10.32
N HIS A 82 3.98 -2.07 -11.42
CA HIS A 82 4.66 -1.18 -12.35
C HIS A 82 4.24 -1.43 -13.79
N ARG A 83 4.63 -2.57 -14.36
CA ARG A 83 4.37 -2.89 -15.77
C ARG A 83 2.97 -3.42 -16.01
N GLU A 84 2.40 -4.12 -15.04
CA GLU A 84 1.10 -4.78 -15.12
C GLU A 84 0.19 -4.25 -14.00
N PRO A 85 -0.31 -3.00 -14.13
CA PRO A 85 -1.16 -2.35 -13.14
C PRO A 85 -2.52 -3.04 -13.03
N LEU A 86 -3.28 -2.69 -11.99
CA LEU A 86 -4.65 -3.18 -11.80
C LEU A 86 -5.57 -2.77 -12.95
N ALA A 87 -5.40 -1.55 -13.45
CA ALA A 87 -6.19 -1.02 -14.55
C ALA A 87 -5.46 0.14 -15.25
N THR A 88 -5.87 0.45 -16.48
CA THR A 88 -5.28 1.50 -17.34
C THR A 88 -6.37 2.34 -18.00
N GLU A 89 -5.99 3.47 -18.56
CA GLU A 89 -6.85 4.31 -19.42
C GLU A 89 -8.15 4.77 -18.74
N GLY A 90 -8.05 5.26 -17.50
CA GLY A 90 -9.17 5.86 -16.78
C GLY A 90 -9.40 7.34 -17.14
N ALA A 91 -10.57 7.85 -16.77
CA ALA A 91 -10.90 9.26 -16.95
C ALA A 91 -11.94 9.72 -15.93
N ILE A 92 -11.81 10.98 -15.52
CA ILE A 92 -12.83 11.68 -14.72
C ILE A 92 -13.20 13.00 -15.37
N TRP A 93 -14.46 13.39 -15.22
CA TRP A 93 -14.95 14.69 -15.64
C TRP A 93 -14.98 15.64 -14.44
N VAL A 94 -14.29 16.77 -14.57
CA VAL A 94 -14.27 17.83 -13.57
C VAL A 94 -14.47 19.15 -14.30
N ASP A 95 -15.46 19.92 -13.93
CA ASP A 95 -15.77 21.24 -14.51
C ASP A 95 -15.77 21.23 -16.06
N ASN A 96 -16.50 20.30 -16.66
CA ASN A 96 -16.58 20.09 -18.10
C ASN A 96 -15.25 19.73 -18.79
N ARG A 97 -14.24 19.32 -18.04
CA ARG A 97 -12.96 18.85 -18.56
C ARG A 97 -12.80 17.37 -18.32
N ASN A 98 -12.38 16.66 -19.33
CA ASN A 98 -11.99 15.25 -19.21
C ASN A 98 -10.54 15.15 -18.78
N ILE A 99 -10.31 14.68 -17.57
CA ILE A 99 -8.97 14.43 -17.02
C ILE A 99 -8.66 12.95 -17.18
N ARG A 100 -7.70 12.65 -18.04
CA ARG A 100 -7.24 11.27 -18.27
C ARG A 100 -6.30 10.82 -17.12
N ILE A 101 -6.49 9.59 -16.70
CA ILE A 101 -5.66 8.94 -15.68
C ILE A 101 -5.02 7.71 -16.32
N ASN A 102 -3.69 7.63 -16.34
CA ASN A 102 -2.98 6.60 -17.09
C ASN A 102 -3.18 5.20 -16.52
N SER A 103 -3.07 5.05 -15.21
CA SER A 103 -3.16 3.75 -14.55
C SER A 103 -3.53 3.87 -13.08
N ILE A 104 -4.02 2.76 -12.52
CA ILE A 104 -4.24 2.60 -11.09
C ILE A 104 -3.47 1.38 -10.59
N HIS A 105 -2.77 1.54 -9.50
CA HIS A 105 -1.92 0.53 -8.87
C HIS A 105 -2.37 0.24 -7.45
N LEU A 106 -2.14 -0.99 -7.00
CA LEU A 106 -2.14 -1.32 -5.58
C LEU A 106 -0.70 -1.32 -5.08
N GLU A 107 -0.48 -0.68 -3.95
CA GLU A 107 0.84 -0.55 -3.35
C GLU A 107 0.73 -0.73 -1.83
N GLU A 108 1.69 -1.41 -1.23
CA GLU A 108 1.75 -1.46 0.22
C GLU A 108 2.22 -0.13 0.80
N ASP A 109 1.68 0.21 1.96
CA ASP A 109 2.18 1.31 2.74
C ASP A 109 3.45 0.91 3.50
N VAL A 110 4.35 1.84 3.73
CA VAL A 110 5.60 1.65 4.47
C VAL A 110 5.46 2.11 5.91
N GLY A 111 6.43 1.79 6.77
CA GLY A 111 6.48 2.27 8.14
C GLY A 111 6.62 3.79 8.22
N LYS A 112 6.30 4.37 9.36
CA LYS A 112 6.51 5.78 9.61
C LYS A 112 7.75 6.04 10.45
N LEU A 113 8.56 7.01 10.00
CA LEU A 113 9.61 7.61 10.80
C LEU A 113 9.02 8.63 11.78
N ILE A 114 9.30 8.45 13.05
CA ILE A 114 8.92 9.40 14.09
C ILE A 114 10.20 10.09 14.55
N HIS A 115 10.30 11.37 14.29
CA HIS A 115 11.39 12.21 14.77
C HIS A 115 11.03 12.74 16.15
N SER A 116 11.85 12.45 17.17
CA SER A 116 11.76 13.08 18.48
C SER A 116 12.70 14.28 18.53
N GLU A 117 12.16 15.45 18.78
CA GLU A 117 12.97 16.66 18.96
C GLU A 117 13.97 16.49 20.13
N GLY A 118 15.21 16.86 19.88
CA GLY A 118 16.26 16.98 20.90
C GLY A 118 17.14 15.77 21.18
N MET A 119 16.91 14.57 20.62
CA MET A 119 17.73 13.40 20.94
C MET A 119 18.34 12.64 19.76
N GLY A 120 18.19 13.09 18.55
CA GLY A 120 18.72 12.35 17.37
C GLY A 120 18.21 10.92 17.22
N LYS A 121 17.11 10.57 17.91
CA LYS A 121 16.50 9.25 17.85
C LYS A 121 15.40 9.20 16.80
N ILE A 122 15.46 8.19 15.94
CA ILE A 122 14.42 7.89 14.96
C ILE A 122 13.70 6.64 15.43
N CYS A 123 12.40 6.75 15.69
CA CYS A 123 11.54 5.59 15.95
C CYS A 123 10.81 5.16 14.68
N LEU A 124 10.82 3.86 14.41
CA LEU A 124 10.06 3.25 13.33
C LEU A 124 8.71 2.76 13.86
N ASN A 125 7.64 3.13 13.21
CA ASN A 125 6.31 2.60 13.49
C ASN A 125 5.77 1.86 12.26
N SER A 126 5.94 0.54 12.26
CA SER A 126 5.39 -0.35 11.23
C SER A 126 3.94 -0.77 11.50
N SER A 127 3.35 -0.36 12.63
CA SER A 127 1.93 -0.58 12.94
C SER A 127 1.01 0.42 12.24
N ARG A 128 1.57 1.50 11.72
CA ARG A 128 0.77 2.61 11.24
C ARG A 128 0.19 2.35 9.87
N ILE A 129 -1.11 2.64 9.76
CA ILE A 129 -1.77 2.95 8.50
C ILE A 129 -1.75 4.47 8.38
N GLN A 130 -1.23 4.97 7.30
CA GLN A 130 -1.39 6.37 6.98
C GLN A 130 -2.88 6.62 6.68
N ARG A 131 -3.48 7.53 7.43
CA ARG A 131 -4.64 8.28 6.97
C ARG A 131 -4.10 9.60 6.40
N ASN A 132 -4.19 9.74 5.12
CA ASN A 132 -4.13 11.05 4.48
C ASN A 132 -5.52 11.67 4.51
#